data_6126a3a5f0dac106975a2ea766789f7a
#
_entry.id   6126a3a5f0dac106975a2ea766789f7a
#
_cell.length_a   1.000
_cell.length_b   1.000
_cell.length_c   1.000
_cell.angle_alpha   90.00
_cell.angle_beta   90.00
_cell.angle_gamma   90.00
#
_symmetry.space_group_name_H-M   'P 1'
#
loop_
_entity.id
_entity.type
_entity.pdbx_description
1 polymer ?
#
loop_
_entity_poly.entity_id
_entity_poly.type
_entity_poly.pdbx_seq_one_letter_code
_entity_poly.pdbx_strand_id
1 'polypeptide(L)'
;INPGNSGGALLDMQGRVIGINSAKASANGVEGMGYAIPISTAKPILEDLMNKKTRTETVSEEDSAYIGITGQAVSNEMSELYGIPEGIYVTDVSEGSPAEDAGLKKGDIITKFDGSSVTSMSGLKETLAYYAAGEEVPVSISRQSGDGYEEQKVTLTLGAAADYQSQADDSNNSNSGKQIDHLASEYVWR
;
A
#
# COMPACT_ATOMS: atom_id res chain seq x y z
N ILE A 1 -1.41 28.40 22.96
CA ILE A 1 -2.43 27.55 22.33
C ILE A 1 -3.34 27.04 23.41
N ASN A 2 -4.64 27.29 23.28
CA ASN A 2 -5.68 26.84 24.20
C ASN A 2 -6.46 25.65 23.60
N PRO A 3 -7.17 24.84 24.44
CA PRO A 3 -8.10 23.85 23.93
C PRO A 3 -9.07 24.46 22.91
N GLY A 4 -9.26 23.80 21.76
CA GLY A 4 -10.04 24.30 20.63
C GLY A 4 -9.24 24.97 19.51
N ASN A 5 -7.98 25.35 19.75
CA ASN A 5 -7.14 25.95 18.71
C ASN A 5 -6.30 24.90 17.93
N SER A 6 -6.25 23.66 18.40
CA SER A 6 -5.53 22.57 17.72
C SER A 6 -6.14 22.29 16.35
N GLY A 7 -5.32 22.19 15.31
CA GLY A 7 -5.72 22.12 13.91
C GLY A 7 -5.98 23.47 13.25
N GLY A 8 -6.09 24.57 14.02
CA GLY A 8 -6.28 25.93 13.50
C GLY A 8 -5.00 26.51 12.91
N ALA A 9 -5.18 27.48 12.01
CA ALA A 9 -4.07 28.18 11.38
C ALA A 9 -3.35 29.14 12.36
N LEU A 10 -2.03 29.15 12.31
CA LEU A 10 -1.18 30.17 12.88
C LEU A 10 -0.87 31.21 11.80
N LEU A 11 -1.26 32.46 12.05
CA LEU A 11 -1.13 33.55 11.09
C LEU A 11 -0.05 34.55 11.50
N ASP A 12 0.62 35.15 10.52
CA ASP A 12 1.47 36.32 10.75
C ASP A 12 0.62 37.62 10.79
N MET A 13 1.30 38.72 11.01
CA MET A 13 0.68 40.05 11.08
C MET A 13 0.06 40.52 9.74
N GLN A 14 0.39 39.88 8.63
CA GLN A 14 -0.14 40.12 7.30
C GLN A 14 -1.29 39.13 6.94
N GLY A 15 -1.69 38.28 7.88
CA GLY A 15 -2.76 37.29 7.67
C GLY A 15 -2.34 36.04 6.88
N ARG A 16 -1.05 35.82 6.69
CA ARG A 16 -0.55 34.64 5.98
C ARG A 16 -0.38 33.46 6.95
N VAL A 17 -0.74 32.26 6.50
CA VAL A 17 -0.54 31.04 7.29
C VAL A 17 0.94 30.71 7.39
N ILE A 18 1.48 30.69 8.59
CA ILE A 18 2.87 30.35 8.91
C ILE A 18 3.01 28.97 9.59
N GLY A 19 1.90 28.41 10.07
CA GLY A 19 1.89 27.10 10.70
C GLY A 19 0.50 26.60 11.03
N ILE A 20 0.43 25.37 11.56
CA ILE A 20 -0.80 24.73 12.04
C ILE A 20 -0.61 24.45 13.53
N ASN A 21 -1.51 24.94 14.35
CA ASN A 21 -1.48 24.70 15.79
C ASN A 21 -1.66 23.20 16.09
N SER A 22 -0.76 22.59 16.85
CA SER A 22 -0.80 21.15 17.10
C SER A 22 -1.16 20.82 18.55
N ALA A 23 -0.25 21.05 19.46
CA ALA A 23 -0.40 20.58 20.83
C ALA A 23 0.10 21.62 21.85
N LYS A 24 -0.40 21.52 23.05
CA LYS A 24 0.17 22.15 24.24
C LYS A 24 0.82 21.04 25.06
N ALA A 25 2.12 21.16 25.34
CA ALA A 25 2.73 20.25 26.30
C ALA A 25 2.19 20.59 27.70
N SER A 26 1.46 19.65 28.27
CA SER A 26 1.11 19.66 29.69
C SER A 26 1.83 18.51 30.39
N ALA A 27 3.08 18.75 30.78
CA ALA A 27 3.73 17.93 31.79
C ALA A 27 3.61 18.64 33.14
N ASN A 28 3.51 17.89 34.21
CA ASN A 28 3.47 18.45 35.58
C ASN A 28 4.66 19.40 35.77
N GLY A 29 4.38 20.72 35.88
CA GLY A 29 5.38 21.76 36.10
C GLY A 29 5.80 22.57 34.88
N VAL A 30 5.27 22.31 33.69
CA VAL A 30 5.55 23.07 32.45
C VAL A 30 4.25 23.67 31.92
N GLU A 31 3.92 24.88 32.31
CA GLU A 31 2.84 25.67 31.74
C GLU A 31 3.39 26.60 30.66
N GLY A 32 2.70 26.68 29.51
CA GLY A 32 2.89 27.75 28.53
C GLY A 32 3.57 27.41 27.22
N MET A 33 4.06 26.18 27.00
CA MET A 33 4.62 25.82 25.70
C MET A 33 3.54 25.28 24.74
N GLY A 34 3.36 25.94 23.62
CA GLY A 34 2.52 25.50 22.51
C GLY A 34 3.38 25.18 21.30
N TYR A 35 3.00 24.17 20.55
CA TYR A 35 3.68 23.72 19.34
C TYR A 35 2.81 23.97 18.13
N ALA A 36 3.45 24.41 17.04
CA ALA A 36 2.82 24.49 15.73
C ALA A 36 3.70 23.78 14.69
N ILE A 37 3.07 23.13 13.75
CA ILE A 37 3.75 22.55 12.60
C ILE A 37 4.04 23.69 11.62
N PRO A 38 5.31 23.96 11.24
CA PRO A 38 5.62 25.01 10.28
C PRO A 38 4.94 24.76 8.94
N ILE A 39 4.43 25.83 8.30
CA ILE A 39 3.75 25.70 7.00
C ILE A 39 4.69 25.17 5.91
N SER A 40 6.00 25.44 6.01
CA SER A 40 7.01 24.88 5.10
C SER A 40 7.07 23.36 5.13
N THR A 41 6.78 22.74 6.27
CA THR A 41 6.71 21.29 6.43
C THR A 41 5.34 20.73 6.02
N ALA A 42 4.27 21.44 6.34
CA ALA A 42 2.90 20.99 6.04
C ALA A 42 2.52 21.20 4.55
N LYS A 43 3.02 22.25 3.91
CA LYS A 43 2.64 22.65 2.55
C LYS A 43 2.83 21.53 1.50
N PRO A 44 3.99 20.86 1.38
CA PRO A 44 4.15 19.81 0.38
C PRO A 44 3.19 18.63 0.61
N ILE A 45 2.88 18.30 1.87
CA ILE A 45 1.91 17.26 2.21
C ILE A 45 0.48 17.67 1.82
N LEU A 46 0.13 18.93 2.09
CA LEU A 46 -1.18 19.48 1.71
C LEU A 46 -1.35 19.56 0.19
N GLU A 47 -0.33 20.00 -0.55
CA GLU A 47 -0.34 20.03 -2.01
C GLU A 47 -0.48 18.63 -2.61
N ASP A 48 0.21 17.65 -2.06
CA ASP A 48 0.08 16.24 -2.46
C ASP A 48 -1.34 15.72 -2.23
N LEU A 49 -1.91 15.96 -1.04
CA LEU A 49 -3.29 15.59 -0.71
C LEU A 49 -4.33 16.30 -1.56
N MET A 50 -4.13 17.58 -1.87
CA MET A 50 -5.05 18.38 -2.71
C MET A 50 -5.03 17.92 -4.17
N ASN A 51 -3.90 17.41 -4.66
CA ASN A 51 -3.74 16.93 -6.02
C ASN A 51 -4.19 15.47 -6.18
N LYS A 52 -4.41 14.74 -5.07
CA LYS A 52 -4.95 13.39 -5.13
C LYS A 52 -6.37 13.39 -5.67
N LYS A 53 -6.61 12.50 -6.63
CA LYS A 53 -7.96 12.22 -7.13
C LYS A 53 -8.80 11.64 -5.99
N THR A 54 -9.81 12.35 -5.54
CA THR A 54 -10.78 11.82 -4.57
C THR A 54 -11.59 10.74 -5.26
N ARG A 55 -11.49 9.50 -4.76
CA ARG A 55 -12.22 8.35 -5.26
C ARG A 55 -13.39 8.08 -4.32
N THR A 56 -14.60 8.32 -4.79
CA THR A 56 -15.86 8.21 -4.00
C THR A 56 -16.71 7.02 -4.42
N GLU A 57 -16.46 6.47 -5.61
CA GLU A 57 -17.21 5.36 -6.16
C GLU A 57 -16.27 4.18 -6.42
N THR A 58 -16.74 2.99 -6.09
CA THR A 58 -16.06 1.75 -6.44
C THR A 58 -16.26 1.43 -7.92
N VAL A 59 -15.26 0.84 -8.52
CA VAL A 59 -15.31 0.35 -9.90
C VAL A 59 -16.10 -0.96 -9.93
N SER A 60 -16.69 -1.31 -11.07
CA SER A 60 -17.38 -2.61 -11.24
C SER A 60 -16.41 -3.78 -11.01
N GLU A 61 -16.92 -4.95 -10.59
CA GLU A 61 -16.05 -6.12 -10.36
C GLU A 61 -15.26 -6.53 -11.61
N GLU A 62 -15.84 -6.35 -12.80
CA GLU A 62 -15.20 -6.68 -14.08
C GLU A 62 -14.02 -5.73 -14.40
N ASP A 63 -14.15 -4.46 -14.04
CA ASP A 63 -13.14 -3.42 -14.27
C ASP A 63 -12.23 -3.21 -13.06
N SER A 64 -12.43 -3.94 -11.97
CA SER A 64 -11.67 -3.77 -10.73
C SER A 64 -10.19 -4.08 -10.94
N ALA A 65 -9.36 -3.29 -10.27
CA ALA A 65 -7.91 -3.38 -10.39
C ALA A 65 -7.34 -4.64 -9.73
N TYR A 66 -6.31 -5.19 -10.37
CA TYR A 66 -5.54 -6.34 -9.91
C TYR A 66 -4.05 -6.02 -9.92
N ILE A 67 -3.30 -6.56 -8.96
CA ILE A 67 -1.85 -6.35 -8.83
C ILE A 67 -1.06 -7.63 -9.06
N GLY A 68 -1.52 -8.77 -8.55
CA GLY A 68 -0.83 -10.05 -8.71
C GLY A 68 0.19 -10.36 -7.63
N ILE A 69 -0.11 -10.08 -6.38
CA ILE A 69 0.73 -10.41 -5.24
C ILE A 69 -0.01 -11.23 -4.19
N THR A 70 0.77 -12.04 -3.47
CA THR A 70 0.36 -12.62 -2.18
C THR A 70 1.27 -12.05 -1.11
N GLY A 71 0.72 -11.71 0.05
CA GLY A 71 1.53 -11.08 1.10
C GLY A 71 0.94 -11.24 2.49
N GLN A 72 1.75 -10.90 3.47
CA GLN A 72 1.40 -10.90 4.89
C GLN A 72 1.66 -9.53 5.50
N ALA A 73 0.81 -9.14 6.43
CA ALA A 73 0.99 -7.90 7.18
C ALA A 73 2.25 -7.99 8.08
N VAL A 74 3.08 -6.95 8.01
CA VAL A 74 4.14 -6.70 9.01
C VAL A 74 3.55 -5.78 10.04
N SER A 75 3.27 -6.31 11.24
CA SER A 75 2.73 -5.51 12.34
C SER A 75 3.78 -4.59 12.95
N ASN A 76 3.33 -3.57 13.69
CA ASN A 76 4.22 -2.67 14.43
C ASN A 76 5.13 -3.44 15.39
N GLU A 77 4.61 -4.47 16.08
CA GLU A 77 5.40 -5.32 16.98
C GLU A 77 6.53 -6.05 16.26
N MET A 78 6.25 -6.58 15.06
CA MET A 78 7.27 -7.22 14.22
C MET A 78 8.29 -6.20 13.72
N SER A 79 7.83 -5.00 13.33
CA SER A 79 8.67 -3.90 12.90
C SER A 79 9.67 -3.50 13.98
N GLU A 80 9.20 -3.30 15.21
CA GLU A 80 10.05 -2.94 16.35
C GLU A 80 11.02 -4.05 16.75
N LEU A 81 10.57 -5.32 16.69
CA LEU A 81 11.37 -6.47 17.12
C LEU A 81 12.49 -6.82 16.14
N TYR A 82 12.22 -6.73 14.85
CA TYR A 82 13.12 -7.17 13.78
C TYR A 82 13.75 -6.01 12.99
N GLY A 83 13.38 -4.76 13.25
CA GLY A 83 13.87 -3.60 12.53
C GLY A 83 13.44 -3.56 11.05
N ILE A 84 12.30 -4.19 10.72
CA ILE A 84 11.74 -4.24 9.36
C ILE A 84 10.65 -3.18 9.20
N PRO A 85 10.48 -2.55 8.02
CA PRO A 85 9.42 -1.56 7.81
C PRO A 85 8.01 -2.17 7.98
N GLU A 86 7.08 -1.38 8.55
CA GLU A 86 5.67 -1.73 8.53
C GLU A 86 5.12 -1.75 7.11
N GLY A 87 4.21 -2.69 6.82
CA GLY A 87 3.62 -2.79 5.50
C GLY A 87 3.14 -4.20 5.17
N ILE A 88 3.14 -4.51 3.88
CA ILE A 88 2.79 -5.83 3.35
C ILE A 88 4.07 -6.51 2.85
N TYR A 89 4.52 -7.54 3.54
CA TYR A 89 5.60 -8.40 3.07
C TYR A 89 5.11 -9.30 1.93
N VAL A 90 5.70 -9.15 0.75
CA VAL A 90 5.36 -9.91 -0.45
C VAL A 90 5.93 -11.32 -0.34
N THR A 91 5.06 -12.30 -0.19
CA THR A 91 5.43 -13.73 -0.11
C THR A 91 5.54 -14.38 -1.46
N ASP A 92 4.77 -13.88 -2.44
CA ASP A 92 4.78 -14.34 -3.82
C ASP A 92 4.31 -13.26 -4.79
N VAL A 93 4.78 -13.34 -6.04
CA VAL A 93 4.37 -12.48 -7.16
C VAL A 93 3.94 -13.40 -8.30
N SER A 94 2.73 -13.22 -8.79
CA SER A 94 2.17 -14.03 -9.86
C SER A 94 2.89 -13.75 -11.19
N GLU A 95 3.21 -14.80 -11.93
CA GLU A 95 3.83 -14.70 -13.25
C GLU A 95 2.91 -13.96 -14.25
N GLY A 96 3.44 -13.06 -15.06
CA GLY A 96 2.69 -12.24 -15.99
C GLY A 96 1.79 -11.19 -15.33
N SER A 97 1.97 -10.91 -14.04
CA SER A 97 1.17 -9.94 -13.31
C SER A 97 1.71 -8.51 -13.41
N PRO A 98 0.84 -7.50 -13.19
CA PRO A 98 1.27 -6.10 -13.06
C PRO A 98 2.40 -5.87 -12.06
N ALA A 99 2.42 -6.64 -10.97
CA ALA A 99 3.47 -6.55 -9.96
C ALA A 99 4.81 -7.04 -10.50
N GLU A 100 4.84 -8.13 -11.27
CA GLU A 100 6.05 -8.63 -11.91
C GLU A 100 6.57 -7.63 -12.94
N ASP A 101 5.70 -7.09 -13.80
CA ASP A 101 6.05 -6.09 -14.81
C ASP A 101 6.62 -4.81 -14.18
N ALA A 102 6.11 -4.41 -13.03
CA ALA A 102 6.63 -3.28 -12.25
C ALA A 102 7.94 -3.58 -11.51
N GLY A 103 8.39 -4.85 -11.54
CA GLY A 103 9.63 -5.29 -10.91
C GLY A 103 9.53 -5.53 -9.40
N LEU A 104 8.31 -5.75 -8.87
CA LEU A 104 8.13 -6.27 -7.51
C LEU A 104 8.67 -7.69 -7.43
N LYS A 105 9.17 -8.04 -6.25
CA LYS A 105 9.75 -9.38 -6.01
C LYS A 105 9.30 -9.91 -4.66
N LYS A 106 9.31 -11.21 -4.54
CA LYS A 106 9.23 -11.88 -3.24
C LYS A 106 10.29 -11.32 -2.29
N GLY A 107 9.88 -10.94 -1.08
CA GLY A 107 10.73 -10.33 -0.07
C GLY A 107 10.65 -8.80 -0.01
N ASP A 108 9.99 -8.14 -0.97
CA ASP A 108 9.71 -6.72 -0.88
C ASP A 108 8.66 -6.45 0.21
N ILE A 109 8.71 -5.27 0.81
CA ILE A 109 7.68 -4.81 1.73
C ILE A 109 7.00 -3.60 1.10
N ILE A 110 5.72 -3.71 0.78
CA ILE A 110 4.94 -2.58 0.27
C ILE A 110 4.55 -1.72 1.47
N THR A 111 5.04 -0.48 1.49
CA THR A 111 4.80 0.47 2.58
C THR A 111 3.73 1.49 2.23
N LYS A 112 3.64 1.88 0.94
CA LYS A 112 2.63 2.84 0.46
C LYS A 112 2.08 2.44 -0.90
N PHE A 113 0.79 2.67 -1.09
CA PHE A 113 0.09 2.57 -2.36
C PHE A 113 -0.59 3.90 -2.64
N ASP A 114 -0.30 4.53 -3.77
CA ASP A 114 -0.74 5.89 -4.14
C ASP A 114 -0.51 6.92 -3.02
N GLY A 115 0.69 6.86 -2.40
CA GLY A 115 1.10 7.72 -1.28
C GLY A 115 0.40 7.43 0.06
N SER A 116 -0.58 6.53 0.11
CA SER A 116 -1.26 6.11 1.34
C SER A 116 -0.58 4.88 1.93
N SER A 117 -0.34 4.88 3.24
CA SER A 117 0.27 3.74 3.93
C SER A 117 -0.64 2.51 3.85
N VAL A 118 -0.07 1.36 3.57
CA VAL A 118 -0.77 0.07 3.53
C VAL A 118 -0.18 -0.87 4.57
N THR A 119 -1.03 -1.44 5.41
CA THR A 119 -0.61 -2.30 6.53
C THR A 119 -1.20 -3.70 6.46
N SER A 120 -2.13 -3.96 5.53
CA SER A 120 -2.75 -5.27 5.37
C SER A 120 -3.19 -5.52 3.93
N MET A 121 -3.23 -6.80 3.54
CA MET A 121 -3.74 -7.23 2.23
C MET A 121 -5.24 -6.91 2.06
N SER A 122 -6.03 -7.01 3.14
CA SER A 122 -7.45 -6.63 3.09
C SER A 122 -7.64 -5.15 2.81
N GLY A 123 -6.89 -4.26 3.51
CA GLY A 123 -6.95 -2.82 3.27
C GLY A 123 -6.46 -2.43 1.87
N LEU A 124 -5.42 -3.11 1.35
CA LEU A 124 -4.98 -2.91 -0.03
C LEU A 124 -6.06 -3.32 -1.03
N LYS A 125 -6.72 -4.46 -0.80
CA LYS A 125 -7.81 -4.96 -1.65
C LYS A 125 -9.03 -4.02 -1.65
N GLU A 126 -9.40 -3.50 -0.48
CA GLU A 126 -10.44 -2.47 -0.35
C GLU A 126 -10.07 -1.18 -1.10
N THR A 127 -8.80 -0.77 -1.03
CA THR A 127 -8.30 0.37 -1.78
C THR A 127 -8.37 0.14 -3.29
N LEU A 128 -7.96 -1.04 -3.76
CA LEU A 128 -8.00 -1.41 -5.18
C LEU A 128 -9.40 -1.38 -5.79
N ALA A 129 -10.46 -1.60 -4.98
CA ALA A 129 -11.83 -1.52 -5.45
C ALA A 129 -12.22 -0.13 -6.00
N TYR A 130 -11.45 0.91 -5.71
CA TYR A 130 -11.64 2.26 -6.22
C TYR A 130 -10.77 2.60 -7.44
N TYR A 131 -9.99 1.64 -7.95
CA TYR A 131 -9.07 1.83 -9.08
C TYR A 131 -9.52 0.98 -10.27
N ALA A 132 -9.41 1.56 -11.46
CA ALA A 132 -9.69 0.83 -12.68
C ALA A 132 -8.43 0.13 -13.22
N ALA A 133 -8.64 -0.94 -13.95
CA ALA A 133 -7.58 -1.55 -14.73
C ALA A 133 -6.95 -0.54 -15.70
N GLY A 134 -5.64 -0.62 -15.92
CA GLY A 134 -4.86 0.28 -16.76
C GLY A 134 -4.43 1.59 -16.09
N GLU A 135 -4.84 1.87 -14.84
CA GLU A 135 -4.35 3.03 -14.13
C GLU A 135 -2.90 2.81 -13.66
N GLU A 136 -2.07 3.85 -13.79
CA GLU A 136 -0.71 3.86 -13.27
C GLU A 136 -0.69 4.43 -11.84
N VAL A 137 -0.11 3.68 -10.92
CA VAL A 137 -0.10 4.03 -9.50
C VAL A 137 1.31 3.95 -8.94
N PRO A 138 1.79 5.00 -8.24
CA PRO A 138 3.06 4.93 -7.54
C PRO A 138 2.94 4.06 -6.28
N VAL A 139 3.86 3.11 -6.15
CA VAL A 139 3.97 2.21 -5.00
C VAL A 139 5.33 2.39 -4.35
N SER A 140 5.38 2.65 -3.04
CA SER A 140 6.63 2.62 -2.28
C SER A 140 6.84 1.23 -1.73
N ILE A 141 8.02 0.70 -1.98
CA ILE A 141 8.47 -0.59 -1.45
C ILE A 141 9.74 -0.41 -0.65
N SER A 142 9.94 -1.25 0.33
CA SER A 142 11.23 -1.42 1.01
C SER A 142 11.80 -2.78 0.64
N ARG A 143 12.95 -2.77 -0.01
CA ARG A 143 13.66 -3.98 -0.46
C ARG A 143 14.87 -4.21 0.41
N GLN A 144 15.11 -5.45 0.80
CA GLN A 144 16.30 -5.81 1.57
C GLN A 144 17.58 -5.51 0.75
N SER A 145 18.49 -4.76 1.35
CA SER A 145 19.80 -4.40 0.77
C SER A 145 20.87 -4.53 1.86
N GLY A 146 21.71 -5.57 1.76
CA GLY A 146 22.68 -5.89 2.81
C GLY A 146 21.99 -6.19 4.15
N ASP A 147 22.41 -5.49 5.19
CA ASP A 147 21.87 -5.66 6.56
C ASP A 147 20.63 -4.77 6.85
N GLY A 148 20.10 -4.06 5.85
CA GLY A 148 18.98 -3.12 6.03
C GLY A 148 17.94 -3.18 4.91
N TYR A 149 17.06 -2.17 4.93
CA TYR A 149 16.02 -1.99 3.93
C TYR A 149 16.20 -0.64 3.23
N GLU A 150 16.06 -0.64 1.90
CA GLU A 150 16.14 0.55 1.06
C GLU A 150 14.76 0.85 0.49
N GLU A 151 14.29 2.09 0.68
CA GLU A 151 13.00 2.53 0.10
C GLU A 151 13.18 2.80 -1.40
N GLN A 152 12.33 2.19 -2.20
CA GLN A 152 12.26 2.38 -3.64
C GLN A 152 10.83 2.73 -4.04
N LYS A 153 10.68 3.53 -5.11
CA LYS A 153 9.39 3.82 -5.72
C LYS A 153 9.30 3.12 -7.07
N VAL A 154 8.25 2.38 -7.27
CA VAL A 154 7.91 1.73 -8.53
C VAL A 154 6.57 2.26 -9.03
N THR A 155 6.40 2.37 -10.34
CA THR A 155 5.10 2.66 -10.94
C THR A 155 4.47 1.35 -11.37
N LEU A 156 3.26 1.11 -10.93
CA LEU A 156 2.51 -0.11 -11.17
C LEU A 156 1.33 0.22 -12.07
N THR A 157 1.26 -0.39 -13.26
CA THR A 157 0.10 -0.33 -14.14
C THR A 157 -0.85 -1.43 -13.72
N LEU A 158 -2.03 -1.08 -13.21
CA LEU A 158 -2.99 -2.03 -12.66
C LEU A 158 -3.61 -2.91 -13.76
N GLY A 159 -3.69 -4.20 -13.54
CA GLY A 159 -4.37 -5.15 -14.43
C GLY A 159 -5.87 -5.27 -14.12
N ALA A 160 -6.62 -5.96 -14.97
CA ALA A 160 -8.02 -6.29 -14.72
C ALA A 160 -8.13 -7.57 -13.87
N ALA A 161 -8.99 -7.56 -12.86
CA ALA A 161 -9.22 -8.74 -12.03
C ALA A 161 -9.84 -9.91 -12.82
N ALA A 162 -10.61 -9.61 -13.87
CA ALA A 162 -11.21 -10.60 -14.76
C ALA A 162 -10.17 -11.42 -15.55
N ASP A 163 -9.07 -10.78 -15.97
CA ASP A 163 -8.00 -11.46 -16.73
C ASP A 163 -7.24 -12.47 -15.86
N TYR A 164 -7.14 -12.20 -14.56
CA TYR A 164 -6.48 -13.10 -13.60
C TYR A 164 -7.35 -14.31 -13.23
N GLN A 165 -8.68 -14.13 -13.10
CA GLN A 165 -9.58 -15.24 -12.80
C GLN A 165 -9.57 -16.28 -13.93
N SER A 166 -9.49 -15.85 -15.18
CA SER A 166 -9.38 -16.75 -16.33
C SER A 166 -8.06 -17.53 -16.35
N GLN A 167 -6.93 -16.92 -15.96
CA GLN A 167 -5.65 -17.62 -15.87
C GLN A 167 -5.59 -18.63 -14.70
N ALA A 168 -6.25 -18.34 -13.59
CA ALA A 168 -6.33 -19.26 -12.45
C ALA A 168 -7.18 -20.49 -12.78
N ASP A 169 -8.25 -20.33 -13.56
CA ASP A 169 -9.10 -21.42 -14.02
C ASP A 169 -8.40 -22.32 -15.04
N ASP A 170 -7.63 -21.75 -15.96
CA ASP A 170 -6.83 -22.50 -16.95
C ASP A 170 -5.69 -23.30 -16.29
N SER A 171 -5.03 -22.74 -15.30
CA SER A 171 -3.97 -23.43 -14.56
C SER A 171 -4.51 -24.56 -13.68
N ASN A 172 -5.71 -24.40 -13.12
CA ASN A 172 -6.36 -25.43 -12.32
C ASN A 172 -6.92 -26.58 -13.19
N ASN A 173 -7.40 -26.27 -14.40
CA ASN A 173 -7.88 -27.26 -15.36
C ASN A 173 -6.73 -28.08 -15.97
N SER A 174 -5.56 -27.48 -16.23
CA SER A 174 -4.38 -28.20 -16.71
C SER A 174 -3.77 -29.14 -15.65
N ASN A 175 -3.93 -28.85 -14.36
CA ASN A 175 -3.45 -29.70 -13.29
C ASN A 175 -4.39 -30.89 -13.00
N SER A 176 -5.70 -30.71 -13.23
CA SER A 176 -6.69 -31.79 -13.12
C SER A 176 -6.52 -32.85 -14.20
N GLY A 177 -6.13 -32.48 -15.44
CA GLY A 177 -5.84 -33.40 -16.53
C GLY A 177 -4.62 -34.30 -16.27
N LYS A 178 -3.56 -33.75 -15.68
CA LYS A 178 -2.35 -34.52 -15.36
C LYS A 178 -2.52 -35.52 -14.24
N GLN A 179 -3.42 -35.28 -13.31
CA GLN A 179 -3.68 -36.17 -12.18
C GLN A 179 -4.56 -37.36 -12.56
N ILE A 180 -5.43 -37.22 -13.58
CA ILE A 180 -6.26 -38.30 -14.09
C ILE A 180 -5.47 -39.27 -14.95
N ASP A 181 -4.52 -38.79 -15.75
CA ASP A 181 -3.66 -39.63 -16.59
C ASP A 181 -2.69 -40.50 -15.78
N HIS A 182 -2.24 -40.03 -14.60
CA HIS A 182 -1.34 -40.81 -13.73
C HIS A 182 -2.11 -41.95 -13.02
N LEU A 183 -3.40 -41.75 -12.70
CA LEU A 183 -4.22 -42.81 -12.07
C LEU A 183 -4.71 -43.85 -13.07
N ALA A 184 -4.87 -43.48 -14.34
CA ALA A 184 -5.27 -44.43 -15.39
C ALA A 184 -4.16 -45.38 -15.79
N SER A 185 -2.87 -45.02 -15.60
CA SER A 185 -1.71 -45.86 -15.95
C SER A 185 -1.40 -46.95 -14.91
N GLU A 186 -1.90 -46.87 -13.68
CA GLU A 186 -1.65 -47.85 -12.62
C GLU A 186 -2.68 -48.99 -12.54
N TYR A 187 -3.79 -48.90 -13.27
CA TYR A 187 -4.89 -49.89 -13.21
C TYR A 187 -5.06 -50.76 -14.45
N VAL A 188 -4.14 -50.73 -15.39
CA VAL A 188 -4.15 -51.65 -16.55
C VAL A 188 -2.94 -52.57 -16.45
N TRP A 189 -3.03 -53.65 -15.74
CA TRP A 189 -2.26 -54.91 -15.74
C TRP A 189 -2.28 -55.58 -14.35
N ARG A 190 -3.43 -56.17 -13.99
CA ARG A 190 -3.48 -57.39 -13.20
C ARG A 190 -4.73 -58.18 -13.54
#